data_0d0e2f25cbf5046bba47e7dba1e341be
#
_entry.id   0d0e2f25cbf5046bba47e7dba1e341be
#
_cell.length_a   1.000
_cell.length_b   1.000
_cell.length_c   1.000
_cell.angle_alpha   90.00
_cell.angle_beta   90.00
_cell.angle_gamma   90.00
#
_symmetry.space_group_name_H-M   'P 1'
#
loop_
_entity.id
_entity.type
_entity.pdbx_description
1 polymer ?
#
loop_
_entity_poly.entity_id
_entity_poly.type
_entity_poly.pdbx_seq_one_letter_code
_entity_poly.pdbx_strand_id
1 'polypeptide(L)'
;MLLHKYIEKFFKFIIPSPFTIAVILTFFTFILAILVSKESTCYQNKFIKILNFWESGLWNPDLLVFTIQMMLMLVLGYSLALSNPVNKIINKIIIYCNTSANAAAIITLCTIIVSFLNWGLGLIFGAIFSRKVGEYASKKNI
;
A
#
# COMPACT_ATOMS: atom_id res chain seq x y z
N MET A 1 -7.51 25.72 -10.08
CA MET A 1 -6.13 25.53 -9.60
C MET A 1 -5.99 25.67 -8.07
N LEU A 2 -6.66 26.61 -7.40
CA LEU A 2 -6.62 26.78 -5.94
C LEU A 2 -7.29 25.64 -5.17
N LEU A 3 -8.44 25.13 -5.62
CA LEU A 3 -9.19 24.06 -4.96
C LEU A 3 -8.37 22.75 -4.84
N HIS A 4 -7.60 22.42 -5.88
CA HIS A 4 -6.75 21.22 -5.89
C HIS A 4 -5.65 21.30 -4.82
N LYS A 5 -5.01 22.45 -4.62
CA LYS A 5 -4.01 22.66 -3.58
C LYS A 5 -4.58 22.58 -2.16
N TYR A 6 -5.82 23.06 -1.96
CA TYR A 6 -6.51 22.95 -0.66
C TYR A 6 -6.86 21.50 -0.34
N ILE A 7 -7.39 20.76 -1.32
CA ILE A 7 -7.71 19.33 -1.19
C ILE A 7 -6.44 18.53 -0.91
N GLU A 8 -5.36 18.76 -1.65
CA GLU A 8 -4.08 18.07 -1.43
C GLU A 8 -3.49 18.34 -0.03
N LYS A 9 -3.53 19.59 0.41
CA LYS A 9 -3.05 19.99 1.75
C LYS A 9 -3.90 19.37 2.86
N PHE A 10 -5.21 19.32 2.68
CA PHE A 10 -6.16 18.70 3.59
C PHE A 10 -5.92 17.19 3.72
N PHE A 11 -5.78 16.48 2.60
CA PHE A 11 -5.48 15.05 2.60
C PHE A 11 -4.10 14.75 3.18
N LYS A 12 -3.07 15.51 2.86
CA LYS A 12 -1.73 15.35 3.47
C LYS A 12 -1.73 15.57 4.98
N PHE A 13 -2.60 16.42 5.50
CA PHE A 13 -2.72 16.65 6.93
C PHE A 13 -3.53 15.56 7.65
N ILE A 14 -4.56 15.01 6.97
CA ILE A 14 -5.47 14.00 7.56
C ILE A 14 -4.91 12.58 7.45
N ILE A 15 -4.16 12.27 6.38
CA ILE A 15 -3.63 10.91 6.21
C ILE A 15 -2.37 10.74 7.07
N PRO A 16 -2.47 10.09 8.23
CA PRO A 16 -1.32 9.81 9.08
C PRO A 16 -0.38 8.81 8.40
N SER A 17 0.82 8.66 8.94
CA SER A 17 1.75 7.66 8.45
C SER A 17 1.12 6.25 8.48
N PRO A 18 1.51 5.34 7.57
CA PRO A 18 1.01 3.95 7.58
C PRO A 18 1.16 3.27 8.95
N PHE A 19 2.24 3.57 9.66
CA PHE A 19 2.45 3.09 11.03
C PHE A 19 1.40 3.62 12.00
N THR A 20 1.07 4.90 11.92
CA THR A 20 0.04 5.52 12.77
C THR A 20 -1.33 4.90 12.52
N ILE A 21 -1.65 4.61 11.25
CA ILE A 21 -2.90 3.91 10.88
C ILE A 21 -2.94 2.53 11.52
N ALA A 22 -1.85 1.76 11.45
CA ALA A 22 -1.77 0.44 12.05
C ALA A 22 -1.99 0.49 13.58
N VAL A 23 -1.37 1.46 14.27
CA VAL A 23 -1.56 1.66 15.72
C VAL A 23 -3.02 2.01 16.04
N ILE A 24 -3.62 2.95 15.30
CA ILE A 24 -5.04 3.33 15.50
C ILE A 24 -5.96 2.12 15.29
N LEU A 25 -5.74 1.33 14.22
CA LEU A 25 -6.52 0.13 13.94
C LEU A 25 -6.36 -0.92 15.05
N THR A 26 -5.17 -1.07 15.61
CA THR A 26 -4.93 -1.97 16.74
C THR A 26 -5.77 -1.55 17.96
N PHE A 27 -5.74 -0.28 18.35
CA PHE A 27 -6.58 0.22 19.43
C PHE A 27 -8.08 0.07 19.14
N PHE A 28 -8.49 0.35 17.92
CA PHE A 28 -9.88 0.19 17.50
C PHE A 28 -10.36 -1.26 17.61
N THR A 29 -9.54 -2.21 17.16
CA THR A 29 -9.86 -3.66 17.28
C THR A 29 -9.90 -4.12 18.73
N PHE A 30 -9.05 -3.60 19.62
CA PHE A 30 -9.11 -3.87 21.05
C PHE A 30 -10.44 -3.38 21.65
N ILE A 31 -10.86 -2.16 21.34
CA ILE A 31 -12.13 -1.59 21.82
C ILE A 31 -13.30 -2.44 21.33
N LEU A 32 -13.32 -2.79 20.04
CA LEU A 32 -14.37 -3.65 19.47
C LEU A 32 -14.39 -5.04 20.14
N ALA A 33 -13.24 -5.64 20.38
CA ALA A 33 -13.14 -6.94 21.04
C ALA A 33 -13.74 -6.89 22.45
N ILE A 34 -13.50 -5.81 23.20
CA ILE A 34 -14.09 -5.60 24.53
C ILE A 34 -15.61 -5.44 24.46
N LEU A 35 -16.11 -4.70 23.45
CA LEU A 35 -17.55 -4.43 23.31
C LEU A 35 -18.34 -5.67 22.84
N VAL A 36 -17.79 -6.40 21.88
CA VAL A 36 -18.48 -7.53 21.23
C VAL A 36 -18.41 -8.82 22.05
N SER A 37 -17.37 -9.01 22.89
CA SER A 37 -17.27 -10.24 23.66
C SER A 37 -18.35 -10.31 24.74
N LYS A 38 -19.25 -11.29 24.59
CA LYS A 38 -20.44 -11.52 25.44
C LYS A 38 -20.15 -12.28 26.75
N GLU A 39 -18.89 -12.52 27.08
CA GLU A 39 -18.55 -13.27 28.29
C GLU A 39 -18.86 -12.45 29.55
N SER A 40 -19.65 -13.03 30.44
CA SER A 40 -20.11 -12.45 31.72
C SER A 40 -19.03 -12.45 32.83
N THR A 41 -17.79 -12.71 32.48
CA THR A 41 -16.65 -12.74 33.40
C THR A 41 -16.15 -11.34 33.73
N CYS A 42 -15.57 -11.19 34.94
CA CYS A 42 -14.99 -9.94 35.42
C CYS A 42 -14.14 -9.24 34.34
N TYR A 43 -14.27 -7.92 34.22
CA TYR A 43 -13.59 -7.11 33.19
C TYR A 43 -12.08 -7.36 33.11
N GLN A 44 -11.41 -7.64 34.22
CA GLN A 44 -9.98 -7.93 34.26
C GLN A 44 -9.63 -9.22 33.50
N ASN A 45 -10.41 -10.29 33.66
CA ASN A 45 -10.18 -11.57 32.97
C ASN A 45 -10.42 -11.44 31.45
N LYS A 46 -11.39 -10.61 31.06
CA LYS A 46 -11.70 -10.31 29.66
C LYS A 46 -10.55 -9.58 28.97
N PHE A 47 -9.99 -8.55 29.61
CA PHE A 47 -8.87 -7.79 29.08
C PHE A 47 -7.61 -8.66 28.91
N ILE A 48 -7.27 -9.45 29.93
CA ILE A 48 -6.14 -10.40 29.87
C ILE A 48 -6.33 -11.41 28.73
N LYS A 49 -7.55 -11.93 28.56
CA LYS A 49 -7.86 -12.89 27.48
C LYS A 49 -7.65 -12.27 26.10
N ILE A 50 -8.10 -11.01 25.89
CA ILE A 50 -7.89 -10.28 24.64
C ILE A 50 -6.40 -10.04 24.38
N LEU A 51 -5.64 -9.67 25.42
CA LEU A 51 -4.18 -9.52 25.31
C LEU A 51 -3.49 -10.81 24.91
N ASN A 52 -3.87 -11.94 25.50
CA ASN A 52 -3.31 -13.25 25.17
C ASN A 52 -3.63 -13.64 23.71
N PHE A 53 -4.84 -13.36 23.23
CA PHE A 53 -5.18 -13.58 21.82
C PHE A 53 -4.35 -12.69 20.89
N TRP A 54 -4.13 -11.44 21.25
CA TRP A 54 -3.30 -10.54 20.48
C TRP A 54 -1.84 -10.99 20.47
N GLU A 55 -1.29 -11.38 21.61
CA GLU A 55 0.06 -11.94 21.73
C GLU A 55 0.21 -13.21 20.86
N SER A 56 -0.72 -14.16 20.99
CA SER A 56 -0.69 -15.39 20.18
C SER A 56 -0.79 -15.10 18.67
N GLY A 57 -1.51 -14.06 18.29
CA GLY A 57 -1.58 -13.57 16.90
C GLY A 57 -0.26 -13.02 16.39
N LEU A 58 0.50 -12.28 17.22
CA LEU A 58 1.81 -11.75 16.85
C LEU A 58 2.84 -12.84 16.55
N TRP A 59 2.76 -13.97 17.28
CA TRP A 59 3.67 -15.10 17.13
C TRP A 59 3.09 -16.23 16.28
N ASN A 60 2.00 -15.97 15.58
CA ASN A 60 1.42 -16.96 14.68
C ASN A 60 2.38 -17.23 13.50
N PRO A 61 2.81 -18.49 13.27
CA PRO A 61 3.79 -18.81 12.24
C PRO A 61 3.33 -18.42 10.84
N ASP A 62 2.05 -18.60 10.51
CA ASP A 62 1.52 -18.28 9.18
C ASP A 62 1.54 -16.78 8.92
N LEU A 63 1.20 -15.95 9.92
CA LEU A 63 1.26 -14.50 9.82
C LEU A 63 2.70 -13.99 9.75
N LEU A 64 3.63 -14.62 10.46
CA LEU A 64 5.05 -14.28 10.39
C LEU A 64 5.63 -14.63 9.02
N VAL A 65 5.34 -15.81 8.48
CA VAL A 65 5.76 -16.21 7.13
C VAL A 65 5.20 -15.25 6.09
N PHE A 66 3.91 -14.91 6.18
CA PHE A 66 3.28 -13.92 5.29
C PHE A 66 3.98 -12.56 5.38
N THR A 67 4.29 -12.09 6.59
CA THR A 67 4.98 -10.80 6.80
C THR A 67 6.36 -10.79 6.14
N ILE A 68 7.15 -11.86 6.32
CA ILE A 68 8.47 -12.01 5.70
C ILE A 68 8.35 -12.05 4.18
N GLN A 69 7.37 -12.78 3.63
CA GLN A 69 7.11 -12.81 2.19
C GLN A 69 6.77 -11.42 1.65
N MET A 70 5.95 -10.63 2.37
CA MET A 70 5.63 -9.26 1.98
C MET A 70 6.86 -8.34 2.01
N MET A 71 7.72 -8.45 3.03
CA MET A 71 8.98 -7.70 3.11
C MET A 71 9.92 -8.03 1.94
N LEU A 72 10.12 -9.32 1.67
CA LEU A 72 10.93 -9.77 0.55
C LEU A 72 10.38 -9.29 -0.80
N MET A 73 9.07 -9.37 -0.97
CA MET A 73 8.40 -8.90 -2.17
C MET A 73 8.60 -7.39 -2.39
N LEU A 74 8.51 -6.57 -1.33
CA LEU A 74 8.78 -5.14 -1.42
C LEU A 74 10.21 -4.86 -1.87
N VAL A 75 11.20 -5.51 -1.25
CA VAL A 75 12.62 -5.30 -1.58
C VAL A 75 12.95 -5.78 -2.99
N LEU A 76 12.57 -7.02 -3.33
CA LEU A 76 12.84 -7.60 -4.64
C LEU A 76 12.04 -6.91 -5.75
N GLY A 77 10.77 -6.59 -5.49
CA GLY A 77 9.91 -5.90 -6.44
C GLY A 77 10.41 -4.48 -6.75
N TYR A 78 10.87 -3.75 -5.74
CA TYR A 78 11.50 -2.44 -5.93
C TYR A 78 12.79 -2.54 -6.75
N SER A 79 13.67 -3.47 -6.40
CA SER A 79 14.90 -3.73 -7.14
C SER A 79 14.64 -4.12 -8.59
N LEU A 80 13.66 -5.00 -8.82
CA LEU A 80 13.26 -5.42 -10.16
C LEU A 80 12.70 -4.25 -10.98
N ALA A 81 11.82 -3.45 -10.39
CA ALA A 81 11.21 -2.31 -11.08
C ALA A 81 12.21 -1.20 -11.44
N LEU A 82 13.32 -1.08 -10.70
CA LEU A 82 14.42 -0.16 -11.02
C LEU A 82 15.48 -0.79 -11.94
N SER A 83 15.36 -2.05 -12.27
CA SER A 83 16.32 -2.75 -13.12
C SER A 83 16.39 -2.14 -14.53
N ASN A 84 17.56 -2.24 -15.18
CA ASN A 84 17.77 -1.72 -16.53
C ASN A 84 16.76 -2.24 -17.57
N PRO A 85 16.42 -3.56 -17.62
CA PRO A 85 15.44 -4.05 -18.59
C PRO A 85 14.05 -3.44 -18.38
N VAL A 86 13.58 -3.34 -17.13
CA VAL A 86 12.26 -2.75 -16.84
C VAL A 86 12.26 -1.26 -17.15
N ASN A 87 13.34 -0.55 -16.82
CA ASN A 87 13.49 0.85 -17.19
C ASN A 87 13.44 1.09 -18.71
N LYS A 88 14.07 0.23 -19.51
CA LYS A 88 14.01 0.30 -20.98
C LYS A 88 12.58 0.10 -21.49
N ILE A 89 11.84 -0.84 -20.92
CA ILE A 89 10.43 -1.10 -21.27
C ILE A 89 9.58 0.11 -20.94
N ILE A 90 9.69 0.63 -19.71
CA ILE A 90 8.95 1.82 -19.26
C ILE A 90 9.24 3.01 -20.19
N ASN A 91 10.51 3.27 -20.51
CA ASN A 91 10.89 4.37 -21.40
C ASN A 91 10.34 4.25 -22.82
N LYS A 92 10.15 3.04 -23.32
CA LYS A 92 9.49 2.80 -24.62
C LYS A 92 7.98 3.08 -24.56
N ILE A 93 7.35 2.71 -23.44
CA ILE A 93 5.89 2.85 -23.29
C ILE A 93 5.50 4.30 -22.97
N ILE A 94 6.35 5.03 -22.24
CA ILE A 94 6.05 6.39 -21.77
C ILE A 94 5.83 7.37 -22.93
N ILE A 95 6.40 7.09 -24.10
CA ILE A 95 6.24 7.91 -25.31
C ILE A 95 4.77 7.96 -25.77
N TYR A 96 3.98 6.93 -25.46
CA TYR A 96 2.56 6.87 -25.80
C TYR A 96 1.66 7.60 -24.76
N CYS A 97 2.22 8.07 -23.66
CA CYS A 97 1.51 8.80 -22.61
C CYS A 97 1.40 10.30 -22.94
N ASN A 98 0.77 10.64 -24.08
CA ASN A 98 0.69 12.02 -24.57
C ASN A 98 -0.45 12.83 -23.94
N THR A 99 -1.41 12.18 -23.29
CA THR A 99 -2.53 12.82 -22.58
C THR A 99 -2.72 12.15 -21.22
N SER A 100 -3.32 12.86 -20.26
CA SER A 100 -3.62 12.29 -18.93
C SER A 100 -4.47 11.03 -19.00
N ALA A 101 -5.43 10.97 -19.94
CA ALA A 101 -6.29 9.79 -20.13
C ALA A 101 -5.50 8.58 -20.66
N ASN A 102 -4.66 8.79 -21.69
CA ASN A 102 -3.80 7.73 -22.22
C ASN A 102 -2.79 7.26 -21.18
N ALA A 103 -2.19 8.17 -20.44
CA ALA A 103 -1.27 7.85 -19.37
C ALA A 103 -1.93 6.94 -18.31
N ALA A 104 -3.12 7.33 -17.84
CA ALA A 104 -3.87 6.53 -16.87
C ALA A 104 -4.22 5.14 -17.42
N ALA A 105 -4.72 5.04 -18.66
CA ALA A 105 -5.06 3.78 -19.29
C ALA A 105 -3.83 2.85 -19.44
N ILE A 106 -2.71 3.36 -19.90
CA ILE A 106 -1.47 2.59 -20.11
C ILE A 106 -0.90 2.12 -18.76
N ILE A 107 -0.83 3.01 -17.76
CA ILE A 107 -0.36 2.65 -16.41
C ILE A 107 -1.23 1.54 -15.84
N THR A 108 -2.56 1.69 -15.91
CA THR A 108 -3.51 0.70 -15.39
C THR A 108 -3.35 -0.64 -16.09
N LEU A 109 -3.32 -0.66 -17.42
CA LEU A 109 -3.17 -1.88 -18.19
C LEU A 109 -1.86 -2.63 -17.86
N CYS A 110 -0.74 -1.91 -17.86
CA CYS A 110 0.57 -2.50 -17.52
C CYS A 110 0.60 -3.00 -16.07
N THR A 111 0.02 -2.26 -15.14
CA THR A 111 -0.06 -2.65 -13.73
C THR A 111 -0.89 -3.92 -13.55
N ILE A 112 -2.03 -4.03 -14.23
CA ILE A 112 -2.88 -5.23 -14.20
C ILE A 112 -2.12 -6.44 -14.76
N ILE A 113 -1.44 -6.31 -15.89
CA ILE A 113 -0.65 -7.40 -16.48
C ILE A 113 0.43 -7.90 -15.51
N VAL A 114 1.16 -6.99 -14.86
CA VAL A 114 2.17 -7.35 -13.86
C VAL A 114 1.53 -7.97 -12.62
N SER A 115 0.36 -7.49 -12.21
CA SER A 115 -0.39 -8.02 -11.06
C SER A 115 -0.87 -9.47 -11.28
N PHE A 116 -1.08 -9.90 -12.52
CA PHE A 116 -1.38 -11.30 -12.83
C PHE A 116 -0.22 -12.25 -12.48
N LEU A 117 1.02 -11.78 -12.54
CA LEU A 117 2.17 -12.57 -12.10
C LEU A 117 2.22 -12.61 -10.58
N ASN A 118 2.08 -11.45 -9.94
CA ASN A 118 2.02 -11.31 -8.50
C ASN A 118 1.40 -9.94 -8.15
N TRP A 119 0.38 -9.93 -7.30
CA TRP A 119 -0.34 -8.72 -6.91
C TRP A 119 0.54 -7.66 -6.24
N GLY A 120 1.51 -8.08 -5.42
CA GLY A 120 2.45 -7.17 -4.75
C GLY A 120 3.44 -6.54 -5.71
N LEU A 121 3.93 -7.30 -6.71
CA LEU A 121 4.77 -6.76 -7.79
C LEU A 121 4.00 -5.71 -8.59
N GLY A 122 2.72 -5.96 -8.89
CA GLY A 122 1.86 -5.00 -9.58
C GLY A 122 1.75 -3.67 -8.84
N LEU A 123 1.54 -3.69 -7.52
CA LEU A 123 1.47 -2.47 -6.71
C LEU A 123 2.76 -1.64 -6.80
N ILE A 124 3.93 -2.29 -6.63
CA ILE A 124 5.23 -1.62 -6.67
C ILE A 124 5.52 -1.09 -8.08
N PHE A 125 5.29 -1.92 -9.10
CA PHE A 125 5.48 -1.53 -10.50
C PHE A 125 4.59 -0.35 -10.87
N GLY A 126 3.30 -0.40 -10.53
CA GLY A 126 2.34 0.67 -10.77
C GLY A 126 2.75 1.99 -10.12
N ALA A 127 3.23 1.95 -8.87
CA ALA A 127 3.73 3.14 -8.17
C ALA A 127 4.96 3.75 -8.85
N ILE A 128 5.94 2.93 -9.25
CA ILE A 128 7.15 3.41 -9.91
C ILE A 128 6.84 3.90 -11.33
N PHE A 129 5.99 3.19 -12.06
CA PHE A 129 5.62 3.58 -13.42
C PHE A 129 4.82 4.88 -13.44
N SER A 130 3.82 5.03 -12.56
CA SER A 130 3.06 6.28 -12.44
C SER A 130 3.93 7.48 -12.08
N ARG A 131 4.88 7.29 -11.17
CA ARG A 131 5.87 8.32 -10.84
C ARG A 131 6.70 8.75 -12.05
N LYS A 132 7.23 7.79 -12.83
CA LYS A 132 8.02 8.10 -14.02
C LYS A 132 7.22 8.80 -15.10
N VAL A 133 5.96 8.40 -15.31
CA VAL A 133 5.05 9.09 -16.24
C VAL A 133 4.81 10.52 -15.78
N GLY A 134 4.58 10.75 -14.48
CA GLY A 134 4.42 12.08 -13.91
C GLY A 134 5.66 12.96 -14.08
N GLU A 135 6.85 12.39 -13.85
CA GLU A 135 8.12 13.10 -14.07
C GLU A 135 8.33 13.46 -15.56
N TYR A 136 7.94 12.56 -16.47
CA TYR A 136 8.00 12.82 -17.91
C TYR A 136 7.00 13.88 -18.37
N ALA A 137 5.76 13.80 -17.90
CA ALA A 137 4.71 14.77 -18.19
C ALA A 137 5.10 16.18 -17.70
N SER A 138 5.63 16.26 -16.47
CA SER A 138 6.13 17.52 -15.91
C SER A 138 7.26 18.16 -16.73
N LYS A 139 8.17 17.35 -17.29
CA LYS A 139 9.25 17.83 -18.16
C LYS A 139 8.75 18.33 -19.53
N LYS A 140 7.63 17.80 -20.01
CA LYS A 140 7.03 18.17 -21.30
C LYS A 140 5.93 19.22 -21.20
N ASN A 141 5.58 19.71 -20.00
CA ASN A 141 4.44 20.60 -19.75
C ASN A 141 3.09 20.05 -20.29
N ILE A 142 2.88 18.75 -20.19
CA ILE A 142 1.64 18.04 -20.56
C ILE A 142 0.76 17.84 -19.32
#